data_be368179978b03bb8d481b395ce844c9
#
_entry.id   be368179978b03bb8d481b395ce844c9
#
_cell.length_a   1.000
_cell.length_b   1.000
_cell.length_c   1.000
_cell.angle_alpha   90.00
_cell.angle_beta   90.00
_cell.angle_gamma   90.00
#
_symmetry.space_group_name_H-M   'P 1'
#
loop_
_entity.id
_entity.type
_entity.pdbx_description
1 polymer ?
#
loop_
_entity_poly.entity_id
_entity_poly.type
_entity_poly.pdbx_seq_one_letter_code
_entity_poly.pdbx_strand_id
1 'polypeptide(L)'
;VYIILRGTYSAVCTPTGAVFFDKTGNTGLQTNGAANVLTGVIAGLLGQGYLSITASVLGVHLVGLSAELYAGRYSERSLTATSLVDLLGDAYHQLEAN
;
A
#
# COMPACT_ATOMS: atom_id res chain seq x y z
N VAL A 1 -19.48 -1.05 0.93
CA VAL A 1 -18.40 -0.56 0.07
C VAL A 1 -17.24 -0.10 0.94
N TYR A 2 -16.04 -0.52 0.57
CA TYR A 2 -14.81 -0.03 1.20
C TYR A 2 -14.27 1.11 0.36
N ILE A 3 -13.91 2.21 1.01
CA ILE A 3 -13.37 3.38 0.34
C ILE A 3 -11.95 3.61 0.85
N ILE A 4 -10.99 3.75 -0.06
CA ILE A 4 -9.61 4.06 0.28
C ILE A 4 -9.32 5.49 -0.16
N LEU A 5 -9.08 6.36 0.81
CA LEU A 5 -8.71 7.75 0.57
C LEU A 5 -7.20 7.87 0.63
N ARG A 6 -6.63 8.53 -0.36
CA ARG A 6 -5.19 8.65 -0.49
C ARG A 6 -4.78 10.12 -0.45
N GLY A 7 -3.71 10.37 0.27
CA GLY A 7 -3.08 11.67 0.38
C GLY A 7 -1.69 11.43 0.92
N THR A 8 -1.20 12.28 1.83
CA THR A 8 0.07 12.04 2.52
C THR A 8 0.01 10.73 3.30
N TYR A 9 -1.14 10.44 3.91
CA TYR A 9 -1.43 9.16 4.54
C TYR A 9 -2.67 8.57 3.88
N SER A 10 -2.83 7.26 4.01
CA SER A 10 -4.00 6.57 3.47
C SER A 10 -5.01 6.29 4.58
N ALA A 11 -6.29 6.34 4.22
CA ALA A 11 -7.37 5.99 5.13
C ALA A 11 -8.26 4.95 4.47
N VAL A 12 -8.60 3.89 5.21
CA VAL A 12 -9.52 2.85 4.76
C VAL A 12 -10.84 3.03 5.52
N CYS A 13 -11.91 3.32 4.80
CA CYS A 13 -13.24 3.49 5.36
C CYS A 13 -14.05 2.23 5.10
N THR A 14 -14.65 1.66 6.15
CA THR A 14 -15.44 0.44 6.05
C THR A 14 -16.93 0.76 5.90
N PRO A 15 -17.75 -0.21 5.43
CA PRO A 15 -19.20 -0.01 5.32
C PRO A 15 -19.89 0.30 6.67
N THR A 16 -19.28 -0.10 7.78
CA THR A 16 -19.82 0.12 9.12
C THR A 16 -19.44 1.47 9.72
N GLY A 17 -18.68 2.28 8.96
CA GLY A 17 -18.26 3.60 9.41
C GLY A 17 -16.93 3.63 10.16
N ALA A 18 -16.26 2.49 10.33
CA ALA A 18 -14.92 2.48 10.91
C ALA A 18 -13.91 3.06 9.93
N VAL A 19 -12.89 3.74 10.46
CA VAL A 19 -11.82 4.34 9.66
C VAL A 19 -10.48 3.88 10.21
N PHE A 20 -9.65 3.35 9.31
CA PHE A 20 -8.28 2.92 9.64
C PHE A 20 -7.31 3.84 8.92
N PHE A 21 -6.40 4.45 9.67
CA PHE A 21 -5.36 5.30 9.10
C PHE A 21 -4.05 4.52 8.98
N ASP A 22 -3.38 4.68 7.85
CA ASP A 22 -2.06 4.11 7.64
C ASP A 22 -1.07 5.24 7.40
N LYS A 23 -0.01 5.28 8.20
CA LYS A 23 1.01 6.33 8.14
C LYS A 23 2.23 5.93 7.34
N THR A 24 2.22 4.72 6.74
CA THR A 24 3.33 4.32 5.88
C THR A 24 3.27 5.06 4.55
N GLY A 25 4.42 5.15 3.92
CA GLY A 25 4.51 5.76 2.62
C GLY A 25 5.17 7.13 2.65
N ASN A 26 5.14 7.79 1.51
CA ASN A 26 5.77 9.09 1.30
C ASN A 26 5.14 9.76 0.08
N THR A 27 5.65 10.94 -0.29
CA THR A 27 5.12 11.67 -1.44
C THR A 27 5.31 10.94 -2.77
N GLY A 28 6.21 9.96 -2.84
CA GLY A 28 6.38 9.10 -4.02
C GLY A 28 5.12 8.32 -4.37
N LEU A 29 4.22 8.09 -3.40
CA LEU A 29 2.95 7.41 -3.65
C LEU A 29 1.98 8.23 -4.51
N GLN A 30 2.30 9.47 -4.81
CA GLN A 30 1.53 10.30 -5.73
C GLN A 30 1.94 10.07 -7.19
N THR A 31 2.89 9.16 -7.43
CA THR A 31 3.34 8.87 -8.79
C THR A 31 2.23 8.19 -9.61
N ASN A 32 2.29 8.36 -10.93
CA ASN A 32 1.35 7.72 -11.84
C ASN A 32 1.47 6.20 -11.73
N GLY A 33 0.32 5.54 -11.63
CA GLY A 33 0.26 4.09 -11.55
C GLY A 33 0.31 3.52 -10.14
N ALA A 34 0.60 4.31 -9.11
CA ALA A 34 0.62 3.82 -7.73
C ALA A 34 -0.76 3.29 -7.30
N ALA A 35 -1.83 3.96 -7.71
CA ALA A 35 -3.19 3.48 -7.43
C ALA A 35 -3.47 2.14 -8.10
N ASN A 36 -2.94 1.91 -9.29
CA ASN A 36 -3.09 0.63 -9.99
C ASN A 36 -2.32 -0.48 -9.27
N VAL A 37 -1.14 -0.18 -8.74
CA VAL A 37 -0.38 -1.14 -7.94
C VAL A 37 -1.18 -1.52 -6.69
N LEU A 38 -1.73 -0.54 -5.99
CA LEU A 38 -2.55 -0.78 -4.80
C LEU A 38 -3.76 -1.64 -5.13
N THR A 39 -4.45 -1.33 -6.22
CA THR A 39 -5.61 -2.12 -6.68
C THR A 39 -5.20 -3.57 -6.92
N GLY A 40 -4.09 -3.79 -7.61
CA GLY A 40 -3.57 -5.12 -7.89
C GLY A 40 -3.21 -5.90 -6.62
N VAL A 41 -2.58 -5.25 -5.66
CA VAL A 41 -2.21 -5.88 -4.39
C VAL A 41 -3.46 -6.30 -3.61
N ILE A 42 -4.45 -5.41 -3.50
CA ILE A 42 -5.70 -5.72 -2.80
C ILE A 42 -6.45 -6.85 -3.51
N ALA A 43 -6.55 -6.79 -4.83
CA ALA A 43 -7.21 -7.85 -5.59
C ALA A 43 -6.51 -9.20 -5.39
N GLY A 44 -5.18 -9.21 -5.38
CA GLY A 44 -4.41 -10.41 -5.13
C GLY A 44 -4.66 -10.99 -3.74
N LEU A 45 -4.72 -10.12 -2.72
CA LEU A 45 -5.01 -10.57 -1.36
C LEU A 45 -6.43 -11.14 -1.24
N LEU A 46 -7.40 -10.50 -1.86
CA LEU A 46 -8.77 -11.02 -1.92
C LEU A 46 -8.81 -12.40 -2.60
N GLY A 47 -8.06 -12.57 -3.69
CA GLY A 47 -7.94 -13.83 -4.40
C GLY A 47 -7.32 -14.94 -3.54
N GLN A 48 -6.52 -14.58 -2.55
CA GLN A 48 -5.94 -15.53 -1.59
C GLN A 48 -6.86 -15.85 -0.43
N GLY A 49 -8.06 -15.27 -0.38
CA GLY A 49 -9.05 -15.57 0.65
C GLY A 49 -9.05 -14.61 1.83
N TYR A 50 -8.26 -13.53 1.79
CA TYR A 50 -8.33 -12.53 2.85
C TYR A 50 -9.68 -11.83 2.86
N LEU A 51 -10.17 -11.49 4.05
CA LEU A 51 -11.38 -10.68 4.18
C LEU A 51 -11.14 -9.27 3.60
N SER A 52 -12.20 -8.62 3.12
CA SER A 52 -12.08 -7.30 2.48
C SER A 52 -11.39 -6.28 3.35
N ILE A 53 -11.69 -6.24 4.66
CA ILE A 53 -11.03 -5.30 5.58
C ILE A 53 -9.54 -5.60 5.69
N THR A 54 -9.19 -6.86 5.86
CA THR A 54 -7.79 -7.27 5.99
C THR A 54 -7.03 -6.99 4.71
N ALA A 55 -7.61 -7.33 3.55
CA ALA A 55 -6.98 -7.08 2.25
C ALA A 55 -6.74 -5.58 2.02
N SER A 56 -7.71 -4.74 2.39
CA SER A 56 -7.62 -3.29 2.21
C SER A 56 -6.54 -2.68 3.10
N VAL A 57 -6.55 -3.00 4.39
CA VAL A 57 -5.58 -2.46 5.34
C VAL A 57 -4.18 -2.98 5.05
N LEU A 58 -4.05 -4.28 4.83
CA LEU A 58 -2.76 -4.90 4.53
C LEU A 58 -2.20 -4.39 3.20
N GLY A 59 -3.04 -4.27 2.17
CA GLY A 59 -2.61 -3.77 0.87
C GLY A 59 -2.08 -2.34 0.94
N VAL A 60 -2.79 -1.45 1.63
CA VAL A 60 -2.35 -0.07 1.82
C VAL A 60 -1.00 -0.04 2.55
N HIS A 61 -0.86 -0.84 3.59
CA HIS A 61 0.37 -0.89 4.38
C HIS A 61 1.55 -1.42 3.56
N LEU A 62 1.35 -2.48 2.79
CA LEU A 62 2.40 -3.07 1.95
C LEU A 62 2.91 -2.09 0.90
N VAL A 63 1.99 -1.40 0.22
CA VAL A 63 2.38 -0.40 -0.79
C VAL A 63 3.11 0.77 -0.13
N GLY A 64 2.65 1.20 1.05
CA GLY A 64 3.31 2.24 1.83
C GLY A 64 4.73 1.83 2.26
N LEU A 65 4.90 0.59 2.73
CA LEU A 65 6.22 0.06 3.08
C LEU A 65 7.15 0.01 1.88
N SER A 66 6.64 -0.40 0.71
CA SER A 66 7.45 -0.42 -0.52
C SER A 66 7.98 0.97 -0.83
N ALA A 67 7.15 2.01 -0.69
CA ALA A 67 7.57 3.38 -0.93
C ALA A 67 8.63 3.83 0.08
N GLU A 68 8.47 3.46 1.35
CA GLU A 68 9.46 3.78 2.38
C GLU A 68 10.79 3.07 2.15
N LEU A 69 10.75 1.80 1.75
CA LEU A 69 11.96 1.04 1.42
C LEU A 69 12.70 1.66 0.24
N TYR A 70 11.95 2.12 -0.76
CA TYR A 70 12.54 2.82 -1.89
C TYR A 70 13.24 4.10 -1.45
N ALA A 71 12.58 4.89 -0.61
CA ALA A 71 13.13 6.16 -0.11
C ALA A 71 14.38 5.95 0.75
N GLY A 72 14.54 4.77 1.34
CA GLY A 72 15.75 4.41 2.08
C GLY A 72 16.97 4.20 1.20
N ARG A 73 16.78 4.02 -0.11
CA ARG A 73 17.86 3.77 -1.08
C ARG A 73 17.99 4.87 -2.12
N TYR A 74 16.87 5.50 -2.49
CA TYR A 74 16.78 6.43 -3.61
C TYR A 74 15.94 7.63 -3.22
N SER A 75 15.92 8.65 -4.09
CA SER A 75 15.04 9.80 -3.90
C SER A 75 13.58 9.41 -4.15
N GLU A 76 12.67 9.89 -3.30
CA GLU A 76 11.23 9.73 -3.51
C GLU A 76 10.79 10.19 -4.89
N ARG A 77 11.48 11.20 -5.44
CA ARG A 77 11.15 11.78 -6.75
C ARG A 77 11.35 10.80 -7.90
N SER A 78 12.19 9.80 -7.72
CA SER A 78 12.46 8.80 -8.75
C SER A 78 11.57 7.57 -8.64
N LEU A 79 10.65 7.54 -7.66
CA LEU A 79 9.76 6.41 -7.46
C LEU A 79 8.81 6.25 -8.64
N THR A 80 8.69 5.02 -9.13
CA THR A 80 7.75 4.64 -10.19
C THR A 80 6.87 3.50 -9.72
N ALA A 81 5.79 3.24 -10.46
CA ALA A 81 4.93 2.09 -10.16
C ALA A 81 5.71 0.77 -10.21
N THR A 82 6.63 0.62 -11.16
CA THR A 82 7.49 -0.56 -11.27
C THR A 82 8.37 -0.71 -10.02
N SER A 83 8.90 0.39 -9.48
CA SER A 83 9.69 0.37 -8.26
C SER A 83 8.89 -0.15 -7.07
N LEU A 84 7.61 0.26 -6.96
CA LEU A 84 6.73 -0.24 -5.91
C LEU A 84 6.54 -1.74 -6.02
N VAL A 85 6.28 -2.24 -7.22
CA VAL A 85 6.09 -3.68 -7.46
C VAL A 85 7.37 -4.45 -7.10
N ASP A 86 8.52 -3.95 -7.52
CA ASP A 86 9.80 -4.63 -7.28
C ASP A 86 10.11 -4.77 -5.80
N LEU A 87 9.66 -3.82 -4.97
CA LEU A 87 9.93 -3.84 -3.54
C LEU A 87 8.84 -4.49 -2.71
N LEU A 88 7.75 -4.95 -3.31
CA LEU A 88 6.67 -5.63 -2.56
C LEU A 88 7.18 -6.87 -1.84
N GLY A 89 8.07 -7.65 -2.46
CA GLY A 89 8.67 -8.80 -1.82
C GLY A 89 9.44 -8.44 -0.56
N ASP A 90 10.21 -7.35 -0.61
CA ASP A 90 10.94 -6.85 0.55
C ASP A 90 10.00 -6.35 1.63
N ALA A 91 8.89 -5.70 1.25
CA ALA A 91 7.86 -5.24 2.19
C ALA A 91 7.21 -6.42 2.92
N TYR A 92 6.85 -7.47 2.19
CA TYR A 92 6.33 -8.71 2.80
C TYR A 92 7.32 -9.31 3.76
N HIS A 93 8.58 -9.39 3.35
CA HIS A 93 9.64 -9.96 4.17
C HIS A 93 9.79 -9.20 5.49
N GLN A 94 9.75 -7.87 5.43
CA GLN A 94 9.85 -7.03 6.61
C GLN A 94 8.68 -7.26 7.56
N LEU A 95 7.45 -7.38 7.04
CA LEU A 95 6.28 -7.67 7.87
C LEU A 95 6.37 -9.04 8.53
N GLU A 96 6.81 -10.06 7.78
CA GLU A 96 6.92 -11.42 8.31
C GLU A 96 8.03 -11.55 9.36
N ALA A 97 9.05 -10.70 9.29
CA ALA A 97 10.17 -10.72 10.24
C ALA A 97 9.81 -10.08 11.58
N ASN A 98 8.72 -9.31 11.63
CA ASN A 98 8.22 -8.69 12.86
C ASN A 98 7.13 -9.57 13.50
#